data_c1972544f44f7247f637ec7a9caffe06
#
_entry.id   c1972544f44f7247f637ec7a9caffe06
#
_cell.length_a   1.000
_cell.length_b   1.000
_cell.length_c   1.000
_cell.angle_alpha   90.00
_cell.angle_beta   90.00
_cell.angle_gamma   90.00
#
_symmetry.space_group_name_H-M   'P 1'
#
loop_
_entity.id
_entity.type
_entity.pdbx_description
1 polymer ?
#
loop_
_entity_poly.entity_id
_entity_poly.type
_entity_poly.pdbx_seq_one_letter_code
_entity_poly.pdbx_strand_id
1 'polypeptide(L)'
;MQEPALTPRPLPPAGEGAKPAPPASSSSLSRLRERVGVRAGVLAATITITTVVPLLNLAVPETSALHLSDYAVSLLGKILCYAICALAMDLIWGYTGILSLGHGLFFALGGYAMGMYLMRQIGRDGQYRSTLPDFMVFLDWKELPWHWAFSDSFVFQMAMVVLVPGLLALVFGFFAFRSRIKGVYFSIITQALTFAAMLLFFRNETGFGGNNGFTDFKRILELPIATSGMRVALCVISGLVLIGFFVMARAIVTSKYGRVLQAIRDAESRVMFTGYNPLAYKLSIWTLSAVMCGVAGALYVPQVGIINPGEMSPAASIEIAIWTAVGGRATLVGPIVGAFFVNGAKSWFTVAFPEFWLFFLGALFIAVTLFLPDGLVGLLKRRKKETRR
;
A
#
# COMPACT_ATOMS: atom_id res chain seq x y z
N MET A 1 17.54 64.82 -2.00
CA MET A 1 18.24 63.56 -1.69
C MET A 1 18.31 62.72 -2.97
N GLN A 2 19.48 62.68 -3.61
CA GLN A 2 19.71 61.97 -4.86
C GLN A 2 20.04 60.53 -4.52
N GLU A 3 19.33 59.56 -5.14
CA GLU A 3 19.68 58.13 -5.09
C GLU A 3 21.01 57.89 -5.81
N PRO A 4 21.92 57.08 -5.28
CA PRO A 4 23.14 56.72 -5.99
C PRO A 4 22.84 55.68 -7.06
N ALA A 5 23.27 55.99 -8.29
CA ALA A 5 23.19 55.11 -9.46
C ALA A 5 23.96 53.80 -9.22
N LEU A 6 23.25 52.67 -9.36
CA LEU A 6 23.82 51.33 -9.35
C LEU A 6 24.65 51.10 -10.64
N THR A 7 25.97 51.12 -10.50
CA THR A 7 26.89 50.71 -11.58
C THR A 7 26.72 49.21 -11.86
N PRO A 8 26.57 48.78 -13.13
CA PRO A 8 26.47 47.37 -13.48
C PRO A 8 27.83 46.66 -13.20
N ARG A 9 27.75 45.50 -12.51
CA ARG A 9 28.91 44.60 -12.33
C ARG A 9 29.46 44.17 -13.68
N PRO A 10 30.79 44.21 -13.86
CA PRO A 10 31.40 43.67 -15.12
C PRO A 10 31.16 42.21 -15.26
N LEU A 11 30.82 41.77 -16.47
CA LEU A 11 30.70 40.37 -16.90
C LEU A 11 32.05 39.65 -16.69
N PRO A 12 32.04 38.39 -16.19
CA PRO A 12 33.29 37.63 -16.14
C PRO A 12 33.86 37.39 -17.52
N PRO A 13 35.21 37.33 -17.65
CA PRO A 13 35.87 37.19 -18.94
C PRO A 13 35.48 35.86 -19.61
N ALA A 14 35.10 35.94 -20.89
CA ALA A 14 34.88 34.79 -21.75
C ALA A 14 36.22 34.08 -22.00
N GLY A 15 36.39 32.86 -21.48
CA GLY A 15 37.53 32.06 -21.83
C GLY A 15 38.16 31.20 -20.73
N GLU A 16 37.36 30.45 -19.99
CA GLU A 16 37.91 29.20 -19.43
C GLU A 16 37.10 28.04 -20.01
N GLY A 17 37.75 27.25 -20.83
CA GLY A 17 37.19 26.07 -21.47
C GLY A 17 36.54 25.16 -20.46
N ALA A 18 35.27 24.80 -20.72
CA ALA A 18 34.53 23.83 -19.92
C ALA A 18 35.40 22.59 -19.74
N LYS A 19 35.84 22.33 -18.51
CA LYS A 19 36.54 21.07 -18.20
C LYS A 19 35.65 19.92 -18.68
N PRO A 20 36.20 18.98 -19.50
CA PRO A 20 35.43 17.83 -19.95
C PRO A 20 34.83 17.12 -18.74
N ALA A 21 33.53 16.81 -18.81
CA ALA A 21 32.85 16.08 -17.75
C ALA A 21 33.67 14.81 -17.43
N PRO A 22 33.94 14.51 -16.16
CA PRO A 22 34.73 13.33 -15.83
C PRO A 22 34.05 12.09 -16.43
N PRO A 23 34.80 11.12 -16.97
CA PRO A 23 34.27 9.91 -17.59
C PRO A 23 33.33 9.24 -16.57
N ALA A 24 32.19 8.72 -17.06
CA ALA A 24 31.18 8.06 -16.22
C ALA A 24 31.89 7.02 -15.33
N SER A 25 32.15 7.44 -14.10
CA SER A 25 33.01 6.72 -13.19
C SER A 25 32.43 5.34 -12.90
N SER A 26 33.29 4.34 -12.68
CA SER A 26 32.98 2.98 -12.22
C SER A 26 31.97 2.95 -11.04
N SER A 27 31.78 4.07 -10.35
CA SER A 27 30.79 4.31 -9.32
C SER A 27 29.33 4.33 -9.79
N SER A 28 29.04 4.59 -11.07
CA SER A 28 27.68 4.57 -11.62
C SER A 28 27.23 3.13 -11.91
N LEU A 29 28.10 2.32 -12.47
CA LEU A 29 27.87 0.90 -12.76
C LEU A 29 27.78 0.08 -11.46
N SER A 30 28.61 0.38 -10.46
CA SER A 30 28.54 -0.29 -9.16
C SER A 30 27.23 0.02 -8.44
N ARG A 31 26.72 1.26 -8.49
CA ARG A 31 25.42 1.65 -7.94
C ARG A 31 24.24 0.99 -8.66
N LEU A 32 24.32 0.82 -9.98
CA LEU A 32 23.32 0.09 -10.75
C LEU A 32 23.31 -1.41 -10.37
N ARG A 33 24.48 -2.04 -10.31
CA ARG A 33 24.64 -3.45 -9.93
C ARG A 33 24.15 -3.73 -8.50
N GLU A 34 24.37 -2.81 -7.57
CA GLU A 34 23.89 -2.89 -6.19
C GLU A 34 22.37 -2.72 -6.07
N ARG A 35 21.78 -1.76 -6.81
CA ARG A 35 20.32 -1.61 -6.89
C ARG A 35 19.64 -2.84 -7.49
N VAL A 36 20.25 -3.48 -8.46
CA VAL A 36 19.77 -4.73 -9.07
C VAL A 36 19.85 -5.88 -8.06
N GLY A 37 20.94 -6.01 -7.32
CA GLY A 37 21.13 -7.07 -6.34
C GLY A 37 20.13 -7.03 -5.18
N VAL A 38 19.88 -5.87 -4.58
CA VAL A 38 18.89 -5.73 -3.49
C VAL A 38 17.46 -6.00 -3.99
N ARG A 39 17.14 -5.57 -5.21
CA ARG A 39 15.83 -5.82 -5.82
C ARG A 39 15.62 -7.30 -6.16
N ALA A 40 16.63 -7.96 -6.69
CA ALA A 40 16.59 -9.40 -6.93
C ALA A 40 16.46 -10.19 -5.62
N GLY A 41 17.10 -9.74 -4.54
CA GLY A 41 17.00 -10.35 -3.22
C GLY A 41 15.58 -10.33 -2.64
N VAL A 42 14.84 -9.22 -2.76
CA VAL A 42 13.45 -9.16 -2.26
C VAL A 42 12.50 -9.98 -3.13
N LEU A 43 12.67 -9.97 -4.45
CA LEU A 43 11.91 -10.87 -5.30
C LEU A 43 12.20 -12.34 -4.95
N ALA A 44 13.46 -12.71 -4.79
CA ALA A 44 13.85 -14.04 -4.37
C ALA A 44 13.24 -14.39 -2.99
N ALA A 45 13.31 -13.47 -2.01
CA ALA A 45 12.71 -13.68 -0.70
C ALA A 45 11.18 -13.86 -0.79
N THR A 46 10.48 -13.05 -1.58
CA THR A 46 9.03 -13.19 -1.77
C THR A 46 8.69 -14.52 -2.47
N ILE A 47 9.44 -14.91 -3.49
CA ILE A 47 9.29 -16.21 -4.15
C ILE A 47 9.57 -17.35 -3.17
N THR A 48 10.65 -17.25 -2.38
CA THR A 48 10.97 -18.26 -1.35
C THR A 48 9.86 -18.38 -0.33
N ILE A 49 9.31 -17.27 0.16
CA ILE A 49 8.18 -17.27 1.09
C ILE A 49 6.97 -17.96 0.44
N THR A 50 6.62 -17.64 -0.79
CA THR A 50 5.45 -18.21 -1.49
C THR A 50 5.63 -19.69 -1.85
N THR A 51 6.85 -20.23 -1.88
CA THR A 51 7.11 -21.66 -2.16
C THR A 51 7.37 -22.45 -0.89
N VAL A 52 8.16 -21.92 0.05
CA VAL A 52 8.56 -22.63 1.28
C VAL A 52 7.42 -22.70 2.29
N VAL A 53 6.62 -21.63 2.42
CA VAL A 53 5.48 -21.61 3.37
C VAL A 53 4.47 -22.74 3.11
N PRO A 54 4.01 -22.98 1.87
CA PRO A 54 3.16 -24.12 1.57
C PRO A 54 3.78 -25.46 1.97
N LEU A 55 5.06 -25.64 1.67
CA LEU A 55 5.78 -26.88 2.00
C LEU A 55 5.86 -27.10 3.51
N LEU A 56 6.19 -26.08 4.28
CA LEU A 56 6.33 -26.17 5.74
C LEU A 56 4.99 -26.37 6.47
N ASN A 57 3.88 -25.86 5.90
CA ASN A 57 2.56 -26.04 6.48
C ASN A 57 1.89 -27.35 6.07
N LEU A 58 1.92 -27.71 4.77
CA LEU A 58 1.16 -28.84 4.25
C LEU A 58 1.93 -30.16 4.25
N ALA A 59 3.26 -30.14 4.06
CA ALA A 59 4.07 -31.34 3.91
C ALA A 59 4.78 -31.76 5.20
N VAL A 60 4.94 -30.86 6.17
CA VAL A 60 5.63 -31.16 7.44
C VAL A 60 4.61 -31.53 8.50
N PRO A 61 4.76 -32.68 9.21
CA PRO A 61 3.85 -33.07 10.30
C PRO A 61 3.79 -32.04 11.42
N GLU A 62 2.61 -31.87 12.04
CA GLU A 62 2.39 -30.91 13.14
C GLU A 62 3.31 -31.12 14.36
N THR A 63 3.83 -32.33 14.54
CA THR A 63 4.75 -32.68 15.62
C THR A 63 6.17 -32.18 15.38
N SER A 64 6.50 -31.72 14.20
CA SER A 64 7.85 -31.22 13.84
C SER A 64 8.04 -29.77 14.23
N ALA A 65 9.22 -29.43 14.77
CA ALA A 65 9.60 -28.03 15.05
C ALA A 65 9.67 -27.13 13.81
N LEU A 66 9.67 -27.70 12.60
CA LEU A 66 9.67 -26.97 11.33
C LEU A 66 8.25 -26.74 10.77
N HIS A 67 7.22 -27.32 11.41
CA HIS A 67 5.84 -27.10 10.98
C HIS A 67 5.42 -25.64 11.19
N LEU A 68 4.89 -25.02 10.14
CA LEU A 68 4.37 -23.65 10.21
C LEU A 68 2.87 -23.71 10.56
N SER A 69 2.49 -23.13 11.69
CA SER A 69 1.08 -23.11 12.10
C SER A 69 0.18 -22.32 11.11
N ASP A 70 -1.09 -22.69 11.03
CA ASP A 70 -2.11 -21.97 10.22
C ASP A 70 -2.21 -20.49 10.58
N TYR A 71 -2.01 -20.16 11.86
CA TYR A 71 -1.93 -18.77 12.31
C TYR A 71 -0.77 -18.01 11.67
N ALA A 72 0.42 -18.62 11.63
CA ALA A 72 1.60 -18.01 11.02
C ALA A 72 1.42 -17.79 9.50
N VAL A 73 0.78 -18.74 8.82
CA VAL A 73 0.42 -18.61 7.40
C VAL A 73 -0.53 -17.44 7.17
N SER A 74 -1.61 -17.34 7.96
CA SER A 74 -2.58 -16.24 7.87
C SER A 74 -1.94 -14.89 8.20
N LEU A 75 -1.09 -14.82 9.23
CA LEU A 75 -0.34 -13.62 9.59
C LEU A 75 0.59 -13.19 8.45
N LEU A 76 1.29 -14.13 7.83
CA LEU A 76 2.17 -13.85 6.71
C LEU A 76 1.40 -13.32 5.50
N GLY A 77 0.27 -13.94 5.17
CA GLY A 77 -0.61 -13.47 4.11
C GLY A 77 -1.15 -12.06 4.37
N LYS A 78 -1.53 -11.75 5.61
CA LYS A 78 -1.90 -10.40 6.06
C LYS A 78 -0.76 -9.40 5.81
N ILE A 79 0.47 -9.74 6.19
CA ILE A 79 1.65 -8.88 5.99
C ILE A 79 1.94 -8.67 4.50
N LEU A 80 1.73 -9.69 3.65
CA LEU A 80 1.87 -9.56 2.19
C LEU A 80 0.86 -8.55 1.62
N CYS A 81 -0.38 -8.55 2.09
CA CYS A 81 -1.38 -7.55 1.70
C CYS A 81 -0.96 -6.13 2.11
N TYR A 82 -0.42 -5.95 3.31
CA TYR A 82 0.13 -4.69 3.76
C TYR A 82 1.37 -4.25 2.98
N ALA A 83 2.19 -5.19 2.54
CA ALA A 83 3.33 -4.90 1.66
C ALA A 83 2.88 -4.38 0.29
N ILE A 84 1.74 -4.85 -0.25
CA ILE A 84 1.12 -4.29 -1.46
C ILE A 84 0.71 -2.83 -1.23
N CYS A 85 0.07 -2.51 -0.09
CA CYS A 85 -0.31 -1.14 0.25
C CYS A 85 0.91 -0.23 0.42
N ALA A 86 1.98 -0.70 1.07
CA ALA A 86 3.21 0.06 1.22
C ALA A 86 3.89 0.31 -0.14
N LEU A 87 3.89 -0.67 -1.05
CA LEU A 87 4.37 -0.51 -2.42
C LEU A 87 3.54 0.50 -3.21
N ALA A 88 2.21 0.47 -3.06
CA ALA A 88 1.28 1.42 -3.67
C ALA A 88 1.52 2.85 -3.17
N MET A 89 1.75 3.02 -1.87
CA MET A 89 2.12 4.29 -1.27
C MET A 89 3.46 4.81 -1.80
N ASP A 90 4.46 3.94 -1.99
CA ASP A 90 5.77 4.35 -2.53
C ASP A 90 5.66 4.85 -3.97
N LEU A 91 4.78 4.27 -4.80
CA LEU A 91 4.57 4.76 -6.16
C LEU A 91 4.13 6.22 -6.18
N ILE A 92 3.23 6.62 -5.30
CA ILE A 92 2.76 8.00 -5.25
C ILE A 92 3.70 8.89 -4.42
N TRP A 93 4.06 8.49 -3.20
CA TRP A 93 4.87 9.33 -2.33
C TRP A 93 6.35 9.35 -2.73
N GLY A 94 6.91 8.18 -3.01
CA GLY A 94 8.33 8.05 -3.35
C GLY A 94 8.69 8.68 -4.69
N TYR A 95 7.84 8.50 -5.70
CA TYR A 95 8.16 8.89 -7.08
C TYR A 95 7.51 10.18 -7.56
N THR A 96 6.38 10.61 -6.96
CA THR A 96 5.75 11.90 -7.29
C THR A 96 5.85 12.94 -6.17
N GLY A 97 6.31 12.54 -4.98
CA GLY A 97 6.42 13.42 -3.83
C GLY A 97 5.08 13.74 -3.13
N ILE A 98 3.99 13.10 -3.53
CA ILE A 98 2.66 13.35 -3.00
C ILE A 98 2.39 12.38 -1.85
N LEU A 99 2.40 12.87 -0.61
CA LEU A 99 1.98 12.08 0.53
C LEU A 99 0.45 12.07 0.62
N SER A 100 -0.13 10.88 0.60
CA SER A 100 -1.56 10.67 0.81
C SER A 100 -1.80 9.94 2.13
N LEU A 101 -2.73 10.43 2.92
CA LEU A 101 -3.21 9.79 4.13
C LEU A 101 -4.63 9.20 3.94
N GLY A 102 -4.92 8.78 2.69
CA GLY A 102 -6.20 8.21 2.28
C GLY A 102 -6.13 6.76 1.79
N HIS A 103 -4.97 6.12 1.84
CA HIS A 103 -4.79 4.77 1.28
C HIS A 103 -5.56 3.69 2.06
N GLY A 104 -5.80 3.89 3.36
CA GLY A 104 -6.66 3.03 4.16
C GLY A 104 -8.11 2.97 3.65
N LEU A 105 -8.63 4.08 3.11
CA LEU A 105 -9.96 4.11 2.48
C LEU A 105 -10.02 3.18 1.27
N PHE A 106 -9.06 3.28 0.35
CA PHE A 106 -9.04 2.44 -0.86
C PHE A 106 -8.86 0.97 -0.52
N PHE A 107 -8.03 0.66 0.48
CA PHE A 107 -7.86 -0.67 1.02
C PHE A 107 -9.19 -1.23 1.55
N ALA A 108 -9.86 -0.48 2.41
CA ALA A 108 -11.12 -0.91 3.00
C ALA A 108 -12.24 -1.04 1.95
N LEU A 109 -12.34 -0.15 0.95
CA LEU A 109 -13.35 -0.26 -0.12
C LEU A 109 -13.21 -1.56 -0.90
N GLY A 110 -11.98 -1.95 -1.26
CA GLY A 110 -11.74 -3.25 -1.88
C GLY A 110 -12.05 -4.42 -0.94
N GLY A 111 -11.72 -4.27 0.35
CA GLY A 111 -12.08 -5.22 1.39
C GLY A 111 -13.59 -5.38 1.56
N TYR A 112 -14.35 -4.30 1.57
CA TYR A 112 -15.83 -4.35 1.66
C TYR A 112 -16.48 -4.98 0.42
N ALA A 113 -15.93 -4.74 -0.78
CA ALA A 113 -16.39 -5.40 -1.99
C ALA A 113 -16.23 -6.93 -1.87
N MET A 114 -15.04 -7.41 -1.52
CA MET A 114 -14.81 -8.84 -1.29
C MET A 114 -15.63 -9.35 -0.09
N GLY A 115 -15.69 -8.60 0.99
CA GLY A 115 -16.41 -8.97 2.20
C GLY A 115 -17.89 -9.21 1.94
N MET A 116 -18.56 -8.37 1.14
CA MET A 116 -19.97 -8.58 0.80
C MET A 116 -20.16 -9.86 -0.04
N TYR A 117 -19.27 -10.16 -0.98
CA TYR A 117 -19.31 -11.44 -1.68
C TYR A 117 -19.22 -12.60 -0.69
N LEU A 118 -18.28 -12.57 0.26
CA LEU A 118 -18.12 -13.62 1.25
C LEU A 118 -19.33 -13.74 2.19
N MET A 119 -19.94 -12.62 2.57
CA MET A 119 -21.20 -12.61 3.33
C MET A 119 -22.35 -13.26 2.57
N ARG A 120 -22.44 -13.05 1.25
CA ARG A 120 -23.45 -13.67 0.40
C ARG A 120 -23.22 -15.17 0.22
N GLN A 121 -21.96 -15.65 0.26
CA GLN A 121 -21.63 -17.06 0.22
C GLN A 121 -22.01 -17.84 1.50
N ILE A 122 -22.28 -17.15 2.62
CA ILE A 122 -22.79 -17.79 3.85
C ILE A 122 -24.19 -18.33 3.58
N GLY A 123 -25.05 -17.57 2.91
CA GLY A 123 -26.40 -17.97 2.53
C GLY A 123 -27.20 -18.48 3.73
N ARG A 124 -27.84 -19.66 3.58
CA ARG A 124 -28.63 -20.31 4.62
C ARG A 124 -27.82 -21.00 5.73
N ASP A 125 -26.50 -21.05 5.61
CA ASP A 125 -25.61 -21.59 6.64
C ASP A 125 -25.35 -20.58 7.77
N GLY A 126 -25.90 -19.38 7.64
CA GLY A 126 -25.85 -18.33 8.67
C GLY A 126 -26.75 -18.61 9.86
N GLN A 127 -26.63 -17.80 10.92
CA GLN A 127 -27.39 -17.94 12.16
C GLN A 127 -28.90 -17.79 11.93
N TYR A 128 -29.31 -16.92 11.02
CA TYR A 128 -30.73 -16.66 10.73
C TYR A 128 -31.29 -17.47 9.56
N ARG A 129 -30.48 -18.33 8.92
CA ARG A 129 -30.87 -19.18 7.78
C ARG A 129 -31.57 -18.41 6.64
N SER A 130 -31.22 -17.16 6.47
CA SER A 130 -31.76 -16.25 5.46
C SER A 130 -30.89 -16.21 4.20
N THR A 131 -31.45 -15.72 3.10
CA THR A 131 -30.68 -15.36 1.91
C THR A 131 -30.01 -14.02 2.03
N LEU A 132 -30.40 -13.19 3.01
CA LEU A 132 -29.74 -11.95 3.37
C LEU A 132 -28.57 -12.21 4.34
N PRO A 133 -27.51 -11.40 4.31
CA PRO A 133 -26.45 -11.43 5.31
C PRO A 133 -27.00 -11.31 6.74
N ASP A 134 -26.45 -12.08 7.68
CA ASP A 134 -26.94 -12.15 9.06
C ASP A 134 -27.03 -10.79 9.74
N PHE A 135 -26.09 -9.87 9.53
CA PHE A 135 -26.13 -8.53 10.11
C PHE A 135 -27.30 -7.69 9.56
N MET A 136 -27.73 -7.92 8.31
CA MET A 136 -28.89 -7.23 7.75
C MET A 136 -30.19 -7.75 8.36
N VAL A 137 -30.29 -9.08 8.56
CA VAL A 137 -31.43 -9.69 9.23
C VAL A 137 -31.54 -9.18 10.68
N PHE A 138 -30.43 -9.10 11.39
CA PHE A 138 -30.34 -8.54 12.73
C PHE A 138 -30.84 -7.07 12.83
N LEU A 139 -30.55 -6.28 11.76
CA LEU A 139 -31.01 -4.89 11.65
C LEU A 139 -32.38 -4.73 11.00
N ASP A 140 -33.18 -5.81 10.92
CA ASP A 140 -34.54 -5.85 10.35
C ASP A 140 -34.62 -5.39 8.86
N TRP A 141 -33.55 -5.60 8.07
CA TRP A 141 -33.60 -5.39 6.64
C TRP A 141 -34.42 -6.49 5.98
N LYS A 142 -35.37 -6.12 5.13
CA LYS A 142 -36.22 -7.06 4.39
C LYS A 142 -35.70 -7.40 3.01
N GLU A 143 -34.96 -6.47 2.42
CA GLU A 143 -34.43 -6.59 1.07
C GLU A 143 -32.96 -6.16 1.00
N LEU A 144 -32.24 -6.69 0.02
CA LEU A 144 -30.86 -6.28 -0.24
C LEU A 144 -30.82 -4.87 -0.86
N PRO A 145 -30.03 -3.92 -0.31
CA PRO A 145 -29.86 -2.61 -0.92
C PRO A 145 -29.36 -2.69 -2.36
N TRP A 146 -29.81 -1.77 -3.20
CA TRP A 146 -29.47 -1.76 -4.63
C TRP A 146 -27.97 -1.76 -4.91
N HIS A 147 -27.16 -1.12 -4.08
CA HIS A 147 -25.69 -1.06 -4.22
C HIS A 147 -24.99 -2.39 -3.95
N TRP A 148 -25.68 -3.36 -3.34
CA TRP A 148 -25.22 -4.72 -3.16
C TRP A 148 -25.88 -5.71 -4.16
N ALA A 149 -26.66 -5.21 -5.12
CA ALA A 149 -27.14 -6.05 -6.22
C ALA A 149 -25.95 -6.72 -6.92
N PHE A 150 -26.14 -7.97 -7.37
CA PHE A 150 -25.11 -8.79 -8.03
C PHE A 150 -23.88 -9.16 -7.19
N SER A 151 -23.91 -8.88 -5.86
CA SER A 151 -22.78 -9.18 -4.97
C SER A 151 -22.54 -10.69 -4.72
N ASP A 152 -23.41 -11.56 -5.20
CA ASP A 152 -23.24 -13.01 -5.24
C ASP A 152 -22.31 -13.48 -6.35
N SER A 153 -22.11 -12.68 -7.40
CA SER A 153 -21.18 -12.99 -8.48
C SER A 153 -19.74 -12.63 -8.13
N PHE A 154 -18.84 -13.62 -8.11
CA PHE A 154 -17.42 -13.43 -7.88
C PHE A 154 -16.78 -12.46 -8.89
N VAL A 155 -17.09 -12.65 -10.19
CA VAL A 155 -16.54 -11.81 -11.27
C VAL A 155 -16.97 -10.35 -11.12
N PHE A 156 -18.25 -10.13 -10.78
CA PHE A 156 -18.77 -8.79 -10.53
C PHE A 156 -18.04 -8.13 -9.36
N GLN A 157 -17.86 -8.85 -8.25
CA GLN A 157 -17.17 -8.29 -7.09
C GLN A 157 -15.68 -8.04 -7.35
N MET A 158 -15.02 -8.89 -8.11
CA MET A 158 -13.63 -8.61 -8.53
C MET A 158 -13.55 -7.35 -9.39
N ALA A 159 -14.53 -7.10 -10.25
CA ALA A 159 -14.62 -5.81 -10.95
C ALA A 159 -14.83 -4.63 -9.98
N MET A 160 -15.71 -4.78 -8.98
CA MET A 160 -15.95 -3.73 -7.96
C MET A 160 -14.71 -3.46 -7.09
N VAL A 161 -13.91 -4.46 -6.76
CA VAL A 161 -12.61 -4.32 -6.06
C VAL A 161 -11.67 -3.34 -6.78
N VAL A 162 -11.73 -3.28 -8.09
CA VAL A 162 -10.92 -2.39 -8.93
C VAL A 162 -11.64 -1.06 -9.20
N LEU A 163 -12.92 -1.14 -9.57
CA LEU A 163 -13.70 0.02 -10.04
C LEU A 163 -14.03 0.99 -8.91
N VAL A 164 -14.45 0.51 -7.73
CA VAL A 164 -14.88 1.39 -6.63
C VAL A 164 -13.72 2.26 -6.12
N PRO A 165 -12.59 1.69 -5.67
CA PRO A 165 -11.46 2.52 -5.25
C PRO A 165 -10.86 3.31 -6.43
N GLY A 166 -10.84 2.75 -7.64
CA GLY A 166 -10.31 3.41 -8.83
C GLY A 166 -11.13 4.63 -9.25
N LEU A 167 -12.47 4.53 -9.32
CA LEU A 167 -13.35 5.64 -9.65
C LEU A 167 -13.33 6.73 -8.57
N LEU A 168 -13.38 6.35 -7.30
CA LEU A 168 -13.27 7.32 -6.21
C LEU A 168 -11.95 8.07 -6.28
N ALA A 169 -10.85 7.36 -6.49
CA ALA A 169 -9.53 7.97 -6.64
C ALA A 169 -9.45 8.88 -7.87
N LEU A 170 -10.02 8.46 -9.01
CA LEU A 170 -10.04 9.23 -10.24
C LEU A 170 -10.81 10.53 -10.05
N VAL A 171 -12.03 10.47 -9.51
CA VAL A 171 -12.89 11.64 -9.31
C VAL A 171 -12.27 12.59 -8.29
N PHE A 172 -11.93 12.10 -7.11
CA PHE A 172 -11.33 12.92 -6.06
C PHE A 172 -9.99 13.52 -6.51
N GLY A 173 -9.12 12.68 -7.09
CA GLY A 173 -7.81 13.10 -7.58
C GLY A 173 -7.90 14.14 -8.70
N PHE A 174 -8.86 13.99 -9.62
CA PHE A 174 -9.09 14.97 -10.68
C PHE A 174 -9.38 16.37 -10.11
N PHE A 175 -10.33 16.49 -9.17
CA PHE A 175 -10.64 17.78 -8.56
C PHE A 175 -9.48 18.31 -7.71
N ALA A 176 -8.83 17.47 -6.91
CA ALA A 176 -7.72 17.87 -6.05
C ALA A 176 -6.50 18.36 -6.85
N PHE A 177 -6.09 17.63 -7.89
CA PHE A 177 -4.93 18.02 -8.70
C PHE A 177 -5.24 19.18 -9.67
N ARG A 178 -6.48 19.27 -10.17
CA ARG A 178 -6.95 20.41 -10.98
C ARG A 178 -6.94 21.70 -10.17
N SER A 179 -7.32 21.64 -8.89
CA SER A 179 -7.28 22.77 -7.96
C SER A 179 -5.86 23.10 -7.48
N ARG A 180 -4.83 22.44 -8.01
CA ARG A 180 -3.41 22.64 -7.70
C ARG A 180 -3.07 22.46 -6.21
N ILE A 181 -3.85 21.66 -5.49
CA ILE A 181 -3.59 21.33 -4.10
C ILE A 181 -2.30 20.51 -4.02
N LYS A 182 -1.36 20.92 -3.16
CA LYS A 182 -0.01 20.34 -3.05
C LYS A 182 0.40 20.12 -1.60
N GLY A 183 1.40 19.23 -1.41
CA GLY A 183 2.07 19.03 -0.13
C GLY A 183 1.12 18.65 1.00
N VAL A 184 1.25 19.28 2.14
CA VAL A 184 0.51 18.95 3.37
C VAL A 184 -1.01 19.11 3.20
N TYR A 185 -1.47 20.07 2.40
CA TYR A 185 -2.91 20.24 2.16
C TYR A 185 -3.55 19.03 1.49
N PHE A 186 -2.83 18.38 0.57
CA PHE A 186 -3.31 17.14 -0.05
C PHE A 186 -3.43 16.02 0.98
N SER A 187 -2.46 15.89 1.88
CA SER A 187 -2.50 14.90 2.97
C SER A 187 -3.70 15.13 3.90
N ILE A 188 -3.96 16.39 4.28
CA ILE A 188 -5.08 16.73 5.16
C ILE A 188 -6.43 16.42 4.49
N ILE A 189 -6.61 16.78 3.21
CA ILE A 189 -7.87 16.55 2.50
C ILE A 189 -8.12 15.04 2.28
N THR A 190 -7.08 14.26 1.97
CA THR A 190 -7.21 12.80 1.85
C THR A 190 -7.53 12.15 3.19
N GLN A 191 -7.00 12.67 4.29
CA GLN A 191 -7.33 12.21 5.64
C GLN A 191 -8.77 12.56 6.02
N ALA A 192 -9.23 13.77 5.68
CA ALA A 192 -10.63 14.18 5.91
C ALA A 192 -11.61 13.31 5.10
N LEU A 193 -11.28 12.99 3.83
CA LEU A 193 -12.07 12.07 3.01
C LEU A 193 -12.18 10.70 3.65
N THR A 194 -11.07 10.17 4.14
CA THR A 194 -10.99 8.85 4.80
C THR A 194 -11.85 8.83 6.06
N PHE A 195 -11.76 9.87 6.88
CA PHE A 195 -12.54 9.99 8.11
C PHE A 195 -14.03 10.14 7.82
N ALA A 196 -14.41 10.94 6.82
CA ALA A 196 -15.81 11.08 6.41
C ALA A 196 -16.41 9.76 5.91
N ALA A 197 -15.64 9.00 5.11
CA ALA A 197 -16.05 7.67 4.65
C ALA A 197 -16.19 6.69 5.83
N MET A 198 -15.25 6.69 6.76
CA MET A 198 -15.32 5.87 7.99
C MET A 198 -16.61 6.13 8.75
N LEU A 199 -16.97 7.41 8.98
CA LEU A 199 -18.21 7.79 9.66
C LEU A 199 -19.46 7.35 8.90
N LEU A 200 -19.44 7.39 7.57
CA LEU A 200 -20.53 6.89 6.73
C LEU A 200 -20.71 5.39 6.90
N PHE A 201 -19.62 4.62 6.93
CA PHE A 201 -19.66 3.17 7.07
C PHE A 201 -20.01 2.69 8.50
N PHE A 202 -19.81 3.53 9.51
CA PHE A 202 -20.25 3.24 10.87
C PHE A 202 -21.79 3.28 11.02
N ARG A 203 -22.49 3.90 10.08
CA ARG A 203 -23.96 3.98 10.15
C ARG A 203 -24.59 2.65 9.74
N ASN A 204 -25.46 2.11 10.58
CA ASN A 204 -26.17 0.85 10.31
C ASN A 204 -27.11 0.95 9.10
N GLU A 205 -27.66 2.15 8.85
CA GLU A 205 -28.63 2.39 7.78
C GLU A 205 -27.99 2.34 6.38
N THR A 206 -26.66 2.28 6.28
CA THR A 206 -25.96 2.27 4.99
C THR A 206 -25.73 0.87 4.43
N GLY A 207 -25.99 -0.19 5.22
CA GLY A 207 -25.84 -1.58 4.77
C GLY A 207 -24.36 -2.05 4.70
N PHE A 208 -23.46 -1.40 5.45
CA PHE A 208 -22.04 -1.78 5.56
C PHE A 208 -21.69 -2.48 6.88
N GLY A 209 -22.69 -2.95 7.64
CA GLY A 209 -22.47 -3.68 8.89
C GLY A 209 -22.13 -2.82 10.10
N GLY A 210 -22.13 -1.50 9.98
CA GLY A 210 -21.91 -0.56 11.07
C GLY A 210 -20.58 -0.80 11.80
N ASN A 211 -20.60 -0.70 13.15
CA ASN A 211 -19.37 -0.86 13.95
C ASN A 211 -18.72 -2.24 13.83
N ASN A 212 -19.50 -3.30 13.67
CA ASN A 212 -19.00 -4.67 13.57
C ASN A 212 -18.45 -4.99 12.19
N GLY A 213 -18.88 -4.27 11.15
CA GLY A 213 -18.50 -4.56 9.78
C GLY A 213 -19.02 -5.93 9.30
N PHE A 214 -18.21 -6.60 8.46
CA PHE A 214 -18.51 -7.93 7.95
C PHE A 214 -17.56 -8.95 8.59
N THR A 215 -18.11 -10.04 9.09
CA THR A 215 -17.39 -11.07 9.85
C THR A 215 -17.93 -12.46 9.53
N ASP A 216 -17.31 -13.49 10.10
CA ASP A 216 -17.77 -14.89 10.05
C ASP A 216 -17.80 -15.47 8.61
N PHE A 217 -16.83 -15.13 7.78
CA PHE A 217 -16.73 -15.65 6.42
C PHE A 217 -16.46 -17.15 6.42
N LYS A 218 -17.31 -17.93 5.74
CA LYS A 218 -17.23 -19.40 5.74
C LYS A 218 -16.62 -19.96 4.48
N ARG A 219 -16.99 -19.41 3.33
CA ARG A 219 -16.65 -19.98 2.01
C ARG A 219 -16.19 -18.91 1.03
N ILE A 220 -15.30 -19.29 0.13
CA ILE A 220 -14.94 -18.56 -1.09
C ILE A 220 -14.99 -19.54 -2.26
N LEU A 221 -15.74 -19.22 -3.34
CA LEU A 221 -15.94 -20.11 -4.47
C LEU A 221 -16.35 -21.54 -4.02
N GLU A 222 -17.30 -21.62 -3.09
CA GLU A 222 -17.81 -22.84 -2.44
C GLU A 222 -16.78 -23.60 -1.57
N LEU A 223 -15.51 -23.19 -1.55
CA LEU A 223 -14.47 -23.82 -0.74
C LEU A 223 -14.44 -23.20 0.67
N PRO A 224 -14.33 -24.02 1.73
CA PRO A 224 -14.27 -23.52 3.10
C PRO A 224 -12.96 -22.78 3.38
N ILE A 225 -13.05 -21.55 3.93
CA ILE A 225 -11.87 -20.69 4.21
C ILE A 225 -11.05 -21.25 5.37
N ALA A 226 -11.68 -21.97 6.29
CA ALA A 226 -11.03 -22.49 7.51
C ALA A 226 -9.98 -23.59 7.25
N THR A 227 -9.94 -24.17 6.06
CA THR A 227 -8.97 -25.24 5.73
C THR A 227 -7.56 -24.71 5.57
N SER A 228 -6.55 -25.46 6.07
CA SER A 228 -5.13 -25.12 5.94
C SER A 228 -4.74 -24.92 4.47
N GLY A 229 -5.25 -25.76 3.56
CA GLY A 229 -5.01 -25.62 2.12
C GLY A 229 -5.50 -24.27 1.55
N MET A 230 -6.68 -23.77 1.99
CA MET A 230 -7.20 -22.48 1.54
C MET A 230 -6.38 -21.31 2.11
N ARG A 231 -5.96 -21.36 3.37
CA ARG A 231 -5.10 -20.34 4.00
C ARG A 231 -3.77 -20.24 3.27
N VAL A 232 -3.16 -21.38 2.94
CA VAL A 232 -1.95 -21.44 2.14
C VAL A 232 -2.18 -20.87 0.74
N ALA A 233 -3.27 -21.25 0.06
CA ALA A 233 -3.60 -20.75 -1.28
C ALA A 233 -3.75 -19.20 -1.27
N LEU A 234 -4.46 -18.64 -0.30
CA LEU A 234 -4.62 -17.19 -0.14
C LEU A 234 -3.28 -16.48 0.12
N CYS A 235 -2.42 -17.06 0.95
CA CYS A 235 -1.07 -16.54 1.19
C CYS A 235 -0.24 -16.55 -0.11
N VAL A 236 -0.25 -17.64 -0.87
CA VAL A 236 0.46 -17.76 -2.16
C VAL A 236 -0.08 -16.75 -3.18
N ILE A 237 -1.40 -16.63 -3.31
CA ILE A 237 -2.03 -15.66 -4.22
C ILE A 237 -1.60 -14.24 -3.85
N SER A 238 -1.60 -13.89 -2.55
CA SER A 238 -1.15 -12.56 -2.08
C SER A 238 0.32 -12.30 -2.43
N GLY A 239 1.18 -13.30 -2.30
CA GLY A 239 2.58 -13.21 -2.71
C GLY A 239 2.76 -13.05 -4.22
N LEU A 240 2.01 -13.80 -5.03
CA LEU A 240 2.03 -13.67 -6.49
C LEU A 240 1.54 -12.30 -6.95
N VAL A 241 0.47 -11.77 -6.34
CA VAL A 241 -0.04 -10.43 -6.62
C VAL A 241 0.98 -9.36 -6.23
N LEU A 242 1.64 -9.50 -5.08
CA LEU A 242 2.73 -8.60 -4.68
C LEU A 242 3.87 -8.61 -5.70
N ILE A 243 4.29 -9.79 -6.17
CA ILE A 243 5.33 -9.92 -7.23
C ILE A 243 4.85 -9.25 -8.51
N GLY A 244 3.62 -9.50 -8.94
CA GLY A 244 3.03 -8.88 -10.14
C GLY A 244 3.02 -7.35 -10.04
N PHE A 245 2.57 -6.79 -8.92
CA PHE A 245 2.57 -5.35 -8.69
C PHE A 245 3.99 -4.77 -8.55
N PHE A 246 4.92 -5.51 -7.96
CA PHE A 246 6.32 -5.09 -7.91
C PHE A 246 6.94 -5.02 -9.31
N VAL A 247 6.71 -6.01 -10.17
CA VAL A 247 7.21 -6.02 -11.56
C VAL A 247 6.57 -4.87 -12.35
N MET A 248 5.27 -4.66 -12.22
CA MET A 248 4.54 -3.55 -12.84
C MET A 248 5.10 -2.19 -12.37
N ALA A 249 5.22 -1.98 -11.06
CA ALA A 249 5.77 -0.77 -10.47
C ALA A 249 7.19 -0.51 -10.97
N ARG A 250 8.03 -1.56 -11.06
CA ARG A 250 9.37 -1.47 -11.61
C ARG A 250 9.37 -1.06 -13.08
N ALA A 251 8.50 -1.65 -13.91
CA ALA A 251 8.37 -1.29 -15.31
C ALA A 251 7.97 0.18 -15.48
N ILE A 252 7.00 0.66 -14.69
CA ILE A 252 6.57 2.06 -14.66
C ILE A 252 7.74 2.98 -14.30
N VAL A 253 8.41 2.73 -13.19
CA VAL A 253 9.45 3.61 -12.63
C VAL A 253 10.70 3.66 -13.51
N THR A 254 11.05 2.58 -14.21
CA THR A 254 12.21 2.54 -15.10
C THR A 254 11.94 3.10 -16.50
N SER A 255 10.68 3.27 -16.87
CA SER A 255 10.25 3.79 -18.16
C SER A 255 10.47 5.31 -18.31
N LYS A 256 10.18 5.85 -19.52
CA LYS A 256 10.12 7.30 -19.75
C LYS A 256 9.08 7.96 -18.84
N TYR A 257 7.94 7.29 -18.62
CA TYR A 257 6.87 7.74 -17.74
C TYR A 257 7.37 7.95 -16.30
N GLY A 258 8.10 7.00 -15.74
CA GLY A 258 8.67 7.10 -14.39
C GLY A 258 9.69 8.24 -14.24
N ARG A 259 10.44 8.56 -15.29
CA ARG A 259 11.35 9.73 -15.29
C ARG A 259 10.57 11.04 -15.22
N VAL A 260 9.43 11.14 -15.92
CA VAL A 260 8.55 12.31 -15.84
C VAL A 260 7.95 12.45 -14.44
N LEU A 261 7.52 11.35 -13.79
CA LEU A 261 7.04 11.37 -12.41
C LEU A 261 8.09 11.94 -11.44
N GLN A 262 9.34 11.50 -11.56
CA GLN A 262 10.44 12.01 -10.74
C GLN A 262 10.73 13.49 -11.03
N ALA A 263 10.68 13.91 -12.29
CA ALA A 263 10.82 15.31 -12.66
C ALA A 263 9.70 16.18 -12.08
N ILE A 264 8.45 15.68 -12.05
CA ILE A 264 7.33 16.35 -11.40
C ILE A 264 7.56 16.50 -9.90
N ARG A 265 8.09 15.45 -9.24
CA ARG A 265 8.45 15.49 -7.82
C ARG A 265 9.49 16.56 -7.51
N ASP A 266 10.51 16.64 -8.36
CA ASP A 266 11.68 17.50 -8.10
C ASP A 266 11.41 18.97 -8.51
N ALA A 267 10.70 19.21 -9.63
CA ALA A 267 10.40 20.55 -10.13
C ALA A 267 9.18 20.58 -11.07
N GLU A 268 7.96 20.50 -10.52
CA GLU A 268 6.71 20.46 -11.30
C GLU A 268 6.56 21.62 -12.29
N SER A 269 6.91 22.85 -11.89
CA SER A 269 6.83 24.03 -12.77
C SER A 269 7.72 23.89 -14.01
N ARG A 270 8.94 23.36 -13.86
CA ARG A 270 9.84 23.15 -14.99
C ARG A 270 9.30 22.12 -15.98
N VAL A 271 8.65 21.07 -15.48
CA VAL A 271 8.01 20.04 -16.32
C VAL A 271 6.88 20.64 -17.17
N MET A 272 6.09 21.57 -16.61
CA MET A 272 5.07 22.29 -17.36
C MET A 272 5.63 23.11 -18.52
N PHE A 273 6.76 23.79 -18.30
CA PHE A 273 7.45 24.55 -19.37
C PHE A 273 7.98 23.68 -20.51
N THR A 274 8.22 22.40 -20.28
CA THR A 274 8.61 21.45 -21.32
C THR A 274 7.43 20.81 -22.06
N GLY A 275 6.20 21.29 -21.82
CA GLY A 275 4.99 20.84 -22.52
C GLY A 275 4.30 19.60 -21.96
N TYR A 276 4.80 19.03 -20.85
CA TYR A 276 4.13 17.92 -20.19
C TYR A 276 2.99 18.41 -19.29
N ASN A 277 1.89 17.65 -19.22
CA ASN A 277 0.77 17.92 -18.32
C ASN A 277 0.90 17.13 -17.00
N PRO A 278 1.35 17.74 -15.88
CA PRO A 278 1.52 17.03 -14.61
C PRO A 278 0.24 16.43 -14.05
N LEU A 279 -0.94 17.01 -14.36
CA LEU A 279 -2.23 16.52 -13.88
C LEU A 279 -2.46 15.07 -14.30
N ALA A 280 -2.28 14.75 -15.59
CA ALA A 280 -2.53 13.40 -16.11
C ALA A 280 -1.59 12.37 -15.48
N TYR A 281 -0.31 12.72 -15.28
CA TYR A 281 0.68 11.84 -14.65
C TYR A 281 0.38 11.59 -13.17
N LYS A 282 0.03 12.63 -12.41
CA LYS A 282 -0.35 12.50 -11.00
C LYS A 282 -1.63 11.69 -10.85
N LEU A 283 -2.64 12.00 -11.65
CA LEU A 283 -3.94 11.34 -11.59
C LEU A 283 -3.83 9.85 -11.90
N SER A 284 -3.11 9.47 -12.95
CA SER A 284 -2.96 8.07 -13.35
C SER A 284 -2.20 7.24 -12.31
N ILE A 285 -1.11 7.76 -11.74
CA ILE A 285 -0.36 7.03 -10.71
C ILE A 285 -1.12 6.96 -9.38
N TRP A 286 -1.88 8.02 -9.05
CA TRP A 286 -2.77 8.06 -7.89
C TRP A 286 -3.88 7.02 -7.99
N THR A 287 -4.57 6.96 -9.13
CA THR A 287 -5.63 5.97 -9.38
C THR A 287 -5.08 4.54 -9.35
N LEU A 288 -3.91 4.32 -9.97
CA LEU A 288 -3.26 3.01 -9.93
C LEU A 288 -2.92 2.59 -8.49
N SER A 289 -2.35 3.49 -7.69
CA SER A 289 -2.04 3.26 -6.29
C SER A 289 -3.28 2.90 -5.47
N ALA A 290 -4.41 3.57 -5.71
CA ALA A 290 -5.69 3.29 -5.07
C ALA A 290 -6.23 1.89 -5.44
N VAL A 291 -6.15 1.52 -6.73
CA VAL A 291 -6.54 0.17 -7.20
C VAL A 291 -5.67 -0.91 -6.56
N MET A 292 -4.36 -0.71 -6.47
CA MET A 292 -3.47 -1.65 -5.79
C MET A 292 -3.86 -1.85 -4.32
N CYS A 293 -4.22 -0.78 -3.61
CA CYS A 293 -4.74 -0.89 -2.24
C CYS A 293 -6.09 -1.61 -2.18
N GLY A 294 -7.00 -1.37 -3.13
CA GLY A 294 -8.26 -2.08 -3.21
C GLY A 294 -8.07 -3.59 -3.37
N VAL A 295 -7.18 -4.00 -4.29
CA VAL A 295 -6.83 -5.43 -4.47
C VAL A 295 -6.21 -6.01 -3.20
N ALA A 296 -5.34 -5.26 -2.52
CA ALA A 296 -4.75 -5.68 -1.25
C ALA A 296 -5.82 -5.90 -0.17
N GLY A 297 -6.81 -5.01 -0.07
CA GLY A 297 -7.94 -5.15 0.85
C GLY A 297 -8.81 -6.37 0.55
N ALA A 298 -9.08 -6.64 -0.72
CA ALA A 298 -9.82 -7.82 -1.12
C ALA A 298 -9.11 -9.14 -0.77
N LEU A 299 -7.78 -9.19 -0.87
CA LEU A 299 -6.98 -10.35 -0.46
C LEU A 299 -6.85 -10.48 1.06
N TYR A 300 -6.91 -9.36 1.78
CA TYR A 300 -6.81 -9.31 3.24
C TYR A 300 -8.02 -9.94 3.92
N VAL A 301 -9.22 -9.62 3.45
CA VAL A 301 -10.48 -9.98 4.12
C VAL A 301 -10.64 -11.48 4.35
N PRO A 302 -10.46 -12.38 3.38
CA PRO A 302 -10.61 -13.82 3.62
C PRO A 302 -9.51 -14.40 4.51
N GLN A 303 -8.37 -13.72 4.66
CA GLN A 303 -7.26 -14.17 5.50
C GLN A 303 -7.41 -13.76 6.97
N VAL A 304 -8.04 -12.62 7.22
CA VAL A 304 -8.23 -12.07 8.57
C VAL A 304 -9.60 -12.42 9.13
N GLY A 305 -10.59 -12.64 8.26
CA GLY A 305 -11.94 -13.05 8.67
C GLY A 305 -12.85 -11.89 9.08
N ILE A 306 -12.39 -10.64 8.94
CA ILE A 306 -13.15 -9.44 9.29
C ILE A 306 -12.77 -8.26 8.41
N ILE A 307 -13.74 -7.41 8.12
CA ILE A 307 -13.54 -6.05 7.63
C ILE A 307 -14.49 -5.12 8.35
N ASN A 308 -13.99 -4.06 8.96
CA ASN A 308 -14.79 -3.07 9.66
C ASN A 308 -14.37 -1.64 9.26
N PRO A 309 -15.17 -0.61 9.58
CA PRO A 309 -14.84 0.77 9.20
C PRO A 309 -13.55 1.30 9.83
N GLY A 310 -13.05 0.67 10.89
CA GLY A 310 -11.76 1.02 11.51
C GLY A 310 -10.57 0.93 10.55
N GLU A 311 -10.63 0.07 9.52
CA GLU A 311 -9.61 -0.01 8.47
C GLU A 311 -9.54 1.27 7.61
N MET A 312 -10.60 2.09 7.60
CA MET A 312 -10.63 3.42 7.00
C MET A 312 -10.11 4.50 7.94
N SER A 313 -9.70 4.16 9.18
CA SER A 313 -9.26 5.19 10.13
C SER A 313 -8.04 5.95 9.62
N PRO A 314 -7.90 7.23 10.01
CA PRO A 314 -6.68 7.98 9.75
C PRO A 314 -5.42 7.28 10.24
N ALA A 315 -5.51 6.58 11.37
CA ALA A 315 -4.41 5.80 11.94
C ALA A 315 -3.93 4.69 10.98
N ALA A 316 -4.84 3.93 10.36
CA ALA A 316 -4.49 2.90 9.39
C ALA A 316 -3.74 3.49 8.17
N SER A 317 -4.19 4.64 7.66
CA SER A 317 -3.49 5.33 6.56
C SER A 317 -2.11 5.84 6.97
N ILE A 318 -1.95 6.32 8.21
CA ILE A 318 -0.65 6.74 8.76
C ILE A 318 0.28 5.53 8.91
N GLU A 319 -0.22 4.37 9.37
CA GLU A 319 0.58 3.14 9.45
C GLU A 319 1.16 2.75 8.08
N ILE A 320 0.38 2.84 6.98
CA ILE A 320 0.87 2.57 5.62
C ILE A 320 2.02 3.53 5.25
N ALA A 321 1.91 4.80 5.61
CA ALA A 321 2.98 5.78 5.38
C ALA A 321 4.23 5.46 6.23
N ILE A 322 4.04 5.01 7.48
CA ILE A 322 5.14 4.58 8.36
C ILE A 322 5.89 3.39 7.75
N TRP A 323 5.18 2.36 7.26
CA TRP A 323 5.84 1.21 6.61
C TRP A 323 6.72 1.65 5.45
N THR A 324 6.22 2.56 4.63
CA THR A 324 6.94 3.11 3.49
C THR A 324 8.15 3.95 3.91
N ALA A 325 8.01 4.78 4.96
CA ALA A 325 9.09 5.62 5.48
C ALA A 325 10.19 4.77 6.13
N VAL A 326 9.81 3.84 7.02
CA VAL A 326 10.73 2.93 7.73
C VAL A 326 11.52 2.09 6.75
N GLY A 327 10.88 1.56 5.74
CA GLY A 327 11.54 0.75 4.71
C GLY A 327 12.50 1.54 3.83
N GLY A 328 12.15 2.77 3.48
CA GLY A 328 12.91 3.67 2.60
C GLY A 328 12.19 4.01 1.31
N ARG A 329 11.78 5.26 1.18
CA ARG A 329 11.01 5.81 0.06
C ARG A 329 11.75 5.75 -1.26
N ALA A 330 11.02 5.69 -2.38
CA ALA A 330 11.53 5.68 -3.75
C ALA A 330 12.51 4.52 -4.04
N THR A 331 12.28 3.37 -3.40
CA THR A 331 13.15 2.20 -3.61
C THR A 331 12.39 0.98 -4.14
N LEU A 332 11.05 0.95 -4.06
CA LEU A 332 10.12 -0.16 -4.30
C LEU A 332 10.31 -1.35 -3.34
N VAL A 333 11.55 -1.65 -2.99
CA VAL A 333 11.92 -2.74 -2.06
C VAL A 333 11.76 -2.32 -0.60
N GLY A 334 12.13 -1.05 -0.30
CA GLY A 334 12.06 -0.50 1.05
C GLY A 334 10.68 -0.67 1.68
N PRO A 335 9.61 -0.18 1.04
CA PRO A 335 8.26 -0.30 1.57
C PRO A 335 7.84 -1.74 1.91
N ILE A 336 8.21 -2.70 1.06
CA ILE A 336 7.97 -4.13 1.33
C ILE A 336 8.69 -4.57 2.61
N VAL A 337 9.98 -4.28 2.71
CA VAL A 337 10.79 -4.60 3.90
C VAL A 337 10.24 -3.87 5.14
N GLY A 338 9.84 -2.61 5.00
CA GLY A 338 9.23 -1.83 6.07
C GLY A 338 7.90 -2.42 6.55
N ALA A 339 7.04 -2.87 5.64
CA ALA A 339 5.78 -3.52 5.98
C ALA A 339 6.03 -4.83 6.77
N PHE A 340 6.98 -5.67 6.33
CA PHE A 340 7.35 -6.88 7.07
C PHE A 340 7.94 -6.57 8.44
N PHE A 341 8.86 -5.61 8.52
CA PHE A 341 9.50 -5.25 9.77
C PHE A 341 8.54 -4.68 10.80
N VAL A 342 7.74 -3.67 10.40
CA VAL A 342 6.82 -3.00 11.33
C VAL A 342 5.68 -3.91 11.76
N ASN A 343 5.07 -4.67 10.83
CA ASN A 343 3.96 -5.56 11.18
C ASN A 343 4.43 -6.82 11.92
N GLY A 344 5.61 -7.33 11.62
CA GLY A 344 6.25 -8.39 12.43
C GLY A 344 6.54 -7.92 13.85
N ALA A 345 7.12 -6.73 14.01
CA ALA A 345 7.32 -6.11 15.32
C ALA A 345 5.98 -5.87 16.03
N LYS A 346 4.97 -5.35 15.33
CA LYS A 346 3.60 -5.14 15.84
C LYS A 346 3.04 -6.43 16.43
N SER A 347 3.09 -7.53 15.69
CA SER A 347 2.58 -8.82 16.15
C SER A 347 3.27 -9.30 17.42
N TRP A 348 4.58 -9.08 17.54
CA TRP A 348 5.34 -9.45 18.73
C TRP A 348 5.04 -8.53 19.92
N PHE A 349 5.05 -7.20 19.71
CA PHE A 349 4.82 -6.22 20.78
C PHE A 349 3.39 -6.26 21.32
N THR A 350 2.38 -6.49 20.48
CA THR A 350 0.99 -6.61 20.94
C THR A 350 0.77 -7.80 21.85
N VAL A 351 1.56 -8.85 21.73
CA VAL A 351 1.51 -10.00 22.64
C VAL A 351 2.32 -9.76 23.90
N ALA A 352 3.55 -9.21 23.76
CA ALA A 352 4.47 -9.01 24.87
C ALA A 352 4.14 -7.78 25.74
N PHE A 353 3.72 -6.67 25.09
CA PHE A 353 3.47 -5.38 25.74
C PHE A 353 2.28 -4.65 25.07
N PRO A 354 1.04 -5.12 25.24
CA PRO A 354 -0.14 -4.63 24.51
C PRO A 354 -0.43 -3.13 24.73
N GLU A 355 -0.15 -2.59 25.93
CA GLU A 355 -0.41 -1.20 26.26
C GLU A 355 0.62 -0.23 25.66
N PHE A 356 1.83 -0.68 25.38
CA PHE A 356 2.94 0.16 24.92
C PHE A 356 3.12 0.18 23.40
N TRP A 357 2.36 -0.63 22.66
CA TRP A 357 2.48 -0.78 21.22
C TRP A 357 2.41 0.57 20.46
N LEU A 358 1.42 1.42 20.77
CA LEU A 358 1.23 2.71 20.09
C LEU A 358 2.40 3.67 20.36
N PHE A 359 2.92 3.68 21.58
CA PHE A 359 4.12 4.47 21.95
C PHE A 359 5.35 4.00 21.21
N PHE A 360 5.51 2.68 21.08
CA PHE A 360 6.61 2.09 20.31
C PHE A 360 6.51 2.47 18.83
N LEU A 361 5.32 2.43 18.21
CA LEU A 361 5.11 2.84 16.83
C LEU A 361 5.45 4.32 16.61
N GLY A 362 5.01 5.19 17.52
CA GLY A 362 5.32 6.61 17.49
C GLY A 362 6.84 6.87 17.63
N ALA A 363 7.47 6.23 18.61
CA ALA A 363 8.92 6.34 18.82
C ALA A 363 9.72 5.80 17.62
N LEU A 364 9.29 4.68 17.03
CA LEU A 364 9.89 4.12 15.82
C LEU A 364 9.82 5.11 14.65
N PHE A 365 8.65 5.73 14.45
CA PHE A 365 8.49 6.71 13.38
C PHE A 365 9.38 7.93 13.56
N ILE A 366 9.44 8.48 14.78
CA ILE A 366 10.32 9.60 15.13
C ILE A 366 11.78 9.22 14.91
N ALA A 367 12.22 8.06 15.43
CA ALA A 367 13.58 7.59 15.30
C ALA A 367 14.00 7.40 13.84
N VAL A 368 13.12 6.77 13.03
CA VAL A 368 13.41 6.57 11.60
C VAL A 368 13.47 7.90 10.86
N THR A 369 12.56 8.83 11.14
CA THR A 369 12.54 10.14 10.47
C THR A 369 13.78 10.98 10.79
N LEU A 370 14.27 10.94 12.04
CA LEU A 370 15.43 11.71 12.49
C LEU A 370 16.76 11.05 12.12
N PHE A 371 16.90 9.74 12.31
CA PHE A 371 18.19 9.04 12.19
C PHE A 371 18.35 8.28 10.87
N LEU A 372 17.26 7.93 10.19
CA LEU A 372 17.25 7.08 9.00
C LEU A 372 16.48 7.72 7.83
N PRO A 373 16.90 8.89 7.31
CA PRO A 373 16.17 9.57 6.24
C PRO A 373 16.02 8.74 4.96
N ASP A 374 16.93 7.77 4.74
CA ASP A 374 16.90 6.80 3.63
C ASP A 374 16.23 5.46 4.01
N GLY A 375 15.70 5.33 5.23
CA GLY A 375 15.09 4.12 5.77
C GLY A 375 16.03 2.94 5.96
N LEU A 376 15.48 1.75 6.31
CA LEU A 376 16.25 0.52 6.56
C LEU A 376 17.11 0.11 5.35
N VAL A 377 16.60 0.25 4.15
CA VAL A 377 17.35 -0.07 2.93
C VAL A 377 18.53 0.89 2.73
N GLY A 378 18.44 2.12 3.22
CA GLY A 378 19.55 3.08 3.22
C GLY A 378 20.72 2.66 4.10
N LEU A 379 20.43 2.07 5.27
CA LEU A 379 21.48 1.53 6.18
C LEU A 379 22.30 0.42 5.52
N LEU A 380 21.62 -0.50 4.84
CA LEU A 380 22.29 -1.59 4.13
C LEU A 380 23.24 -1.06 3.04
N LYS A 381 22.92 0.08 2.43
CA LYS A 381 23.79 0.73 1.45
C LYS A 381 24.99 1.42 2.09
N ARG A 382 24.83 2.07 3.26
CA ARG A 382 25.93 2.73 3.99
C ARG A 382 26.97 1.71 4.47
N ARG A 383 26.52 0.62 5.11
CA ARG A 383 27.39 -0.45 5.65
C ARG A 383 28.26 -1.09 4.57
N LYS A 384 27.72 -1.34 3.36
CA LYS A 384 28.46 -1.89 2.21
C LYS A 384 29.51 -0.93 1.62
N LYS A 385 29.38 0.37 1.85
CA LYS A 385 30.32 1.38 1.39
C LYS A 385 31.54 1.50 2.31
N GLU A 386 31.36 1.25 3.62
CA GLU A 386 32.41 1.24 4.62
C GLU A 386 33.26 -0.02 4.53
N THR A 387 32.68 -1.18 4.24
CA THR A 387 33.42 -2.46 4.10
C THR A 387 34.29 -2.51 2.81
N ARG A 388 34.14 -1.53 1.90
CA ARG A 388 34.91 -1.44 0.66
C ARG A 388 35.97 -0.32 0.66
N ARG A 389 36.14 0.36 1.77
CA ARG A 389 37.28 1.26 2.04
C ARG A 389 38.28 0.56 2.95
#